data_3071e75a434246e2838f8cb67acd725d
#
_entry.id   3071e75a434246e2838f8cb67acd725d
#
_cell.length_a   1.000
_cell.length_b   1.000
_cell.length_c   1.000
_cell.angle_alpha   90.00
_cell.angle_beta   90.00
_cell.angle_gamma   90.00
#
_symmetry.space_group_name_H-M   'P 1'
#
loop_
_entity.id
_entity.type
_entity.pdbx_description
1 polymer ?
#
loop_
_entity_poly.entity_id
_entity_poly.type
_entity_poly.pdbx_seq_one_letter_code
_entity_poly.pdbx_strand_id
1 'polypeptide(L)'
;MRFGIVSDIHCNAPALTMALDRMGDVDELLCAGDAVFEYRFSNEVMEILRERNARYVLGNHEHVMLDHRGVRAREAAHVKAENLAYMASQPNTIEVMVDGKKLLMTHASPIAPNTQYVYPGSPEIKKMAAIEADFIIIGHTHMQLNQRVGRALLINPGSCGDPRDHRNSHHLSYAILDTATDEVTFDDFLLSNA
;
A
#
# COMPACT_ATOMS: atom_id res chain seq x y z
N MET A 1 4.38 4.37 18.02
CA MET A 1 5.13 4.39 16.73
C MET A 1 4.36 5.18 15.69
N ARG A 2 5.09 5.82 14.76
CA ARG A 2 4.51 6.52 13.60
C ARG A 2 4.83 5.74 12.34
N PHE A 3 3.82 5.27 11.64
CA PHE A 3 3.94 4.56 10.36
C PHE A 3 3.57 5.47 9.20
N GLY A 4 4.46 5.57 8.21
CA GLY A 4 4.09 6.06 6.90
C GLY A 4 3.44 4.94 6.09
N ILE A 5 2.32 5.20 5.43
CA ILE A 5 1.56 4.18 4.69
C ILE A 5 1.37 4.65 3.26
N VAL A 6 1.87 3.86 2.31
CA VAL A 6 1.68 4.03 0.86
C VAL A 6 1.02 2.79 0.28
N SER A 7 0.34 2.93 -0.84
CA SER A 7 -0.25 1.85 -1.64
C SER A 7 -0.39 2.27 -3.09
N ASP A 8 -0.57 1.30 -3.97
CA ASP A 8 -0.95 1.55 -5.37
C ASP A 8 -0.02 2.57 -6.05
N ILE A 9 1.30 2.29 -5.95
CA ILE A 9 2.38 3.15 -6.47
C ILE A 9 2.48 3.06 -8.00
N HIS A 10 2.18 1.87 -8.56
CA HIS A 10 2.09 1.61 -10.00
C HIS A 10 3.30 2.13 -10.81
N CYS A 11 4.51 1.83 -10.34
CA CYS A 11 5.77 2.22 -10.97
C CYS A 11 6.05 3.73 -10.97
N ASN A 12 5.32 4.54 -10.18
CA ASN A 12 5.49 5.98 -10.11
C ASN A 12 6.54 6.37 -9.07
N ALA A 13 7.82 6.17 -9.40
CA ALA A 13 8.93 6.50 -8.49
C ALA A 13 8.98 7.99 -8.11
N PRO A 14 8.74 8.95 -9.02
CA PRO A 14 8.68 10.37 -8.66
C PRO A 14 7.61 10.67 -7.60
N ALA A 15 6.43 10.05 -7.72
CA ALA A 15 5.36 10.23 -6.75
C ALA A 15 5.73 9.62 -5.39
N LEU A 16 6.31 8.42 -5.37
CA LEU A 16 6.79 7.79 -4.13
C LEU A 16 7.85 8.65 -3.45
N THR A 17 8.83 9.17 -4.20
CA THR A 17 9.86 10.06 -3.64
C THR A 17 9.24 11.31 -3.03
N MET A 18 8.32 11.96 -3.74
CA MET A 18 7.63 13.15 -3.23
C MET A 18 6.80 12.82 -1.97
N ALA A 19 6.10 11.69 -1.94
CA ALA A 19 5.35 11.26 -0.77
C ALA A 19 6.28 11.09 0.45
N LEU A 20 7.44 10.45 0.28
CA LEU A 20 8.41 10.23 1.35
C LEU A 20 9.03 11.55 1.84
N ASP A 21 9.34 12.48 0.95
CA ASP A 21 9.86 13.80 1.32
C ASP A 21 8.83 14.62 2.13
N ARG A 22 7.55 14.56 1.74
CA ARG A 22 6.45 15.24 2.43
C ARG A 22 6.07 14.57 3.76
N MET A 23 6.19 13.23 3.82
CA MET A 23 5.88 12.43 5.01
C MET A 23 6.79 12.78 6.20
N GLY A 24 8.03 13.19 5.92
CA GLY A 24 9.03 13.48 6.94
C GLY A 24 9.44 12.24 7.74
N ASP A 25 9.74 12.44 9.03
CA ASP A 25 10.21 11.37 9.89
C ASP A 25 9.06 10.45 10.32
N VAL A 26 9.17 9.18 9.95
CA VAL A 26 8.33 8.07 10.42
C VAL A 26 9.23 6.94 10.90
N ASP A 27 8.75 6.14 11.84
CA ASP A 27 9.53 5.02 12.41
C ASP A 27 9.68 3.88 11.40
N GLU A 28 8.61 3.59 10.64
CA GLU A 28 8.60 2.56 9.59
C GLU A 28 7.71 2.98 8.42
N LEU A 29 8.08 2.48 7.22
CA LEU A 29 7.26 2.60 6.02
C LEU A 29 6.50 1.30 5.76
N LEU A 30 5.19 1.42 5.53
CA LEU A 30 4.31 0.33 5.11
C LEU A 30 3.88 0.55 3.66
N CYS A 31 4.00 -0.50 2.83
CA CYS A 31 3.51 -0.50 1.45
C CYS A 31 2.43 -1.58 1.30
N ALA A 32 1.19 -1.15 1.13
CA ALA A 32 0.03 -2.04 1.06
C ALA A 32 -0.22 -2.61 -0.35
N GLY A 33 0.84 -2.83 -1.12
CA GLY A 33 0.79 -3.53 -2.41
C GLY A 33 0.67 -2.62 -3.62
N ASP A 34 0.67 -3.25 -4.81
CA ASP A 34 0.63 -2.62 -6.13
C ASP A 34 1.72 -1.55 -6.32
N ALA A 35 2.95 -1.91 -5.94
CA ALA A 35 4.13 -1.10 -6.18
C ALA A 35 4.52 -1.11 -7.67
N VAL A 36 4.25 -2.23 -8.39
CA VAL A 36 4.41 -2.34 -9.84
C VAL A 36 3.07 -2.18 -10.56
N PHE A 37 3.10 -2.15 -11.88
CA PHE A 37 1.92 -2.27 -12.74
C PHE A 37 1.95 -3.64 -13.44
N GLU A 38 0.80 -4.18 -13.88
CA GLU A 38 0.66 -5.57 -14.40
C GLU A 38 1.78 -6.03 -15.34
N TYR A 39 2.20 -5.15 -16.26
CA TYR A 39 3.21 -5.47 -17.28
C TYR A 39 4.34 -4.45 -17.33
N ARG A 40 4.49 -3.65 -16.28
CA ARG A 40 5.58 -2.68 -16.12
C ARG A 40 6.25 -2.90 -14.77
N PHE A 41 7.57 -2.88 -14.77
CA PHE A 41 8.40 -3.01 -13.59
C PHE A 41 9.23 -1.74 -13.41
N SER A 42 9.32 -1.23 -12.20
CA SER A 42 10.19 -0.12 -11.86
C SER A 42 11.25 -0.58 -10.87
N ASN A 43 12.51 -0.56 -11.32
CA ASN A 43 13.63 -0.81 -10.42
C ASN A 43 13.73 0.27 -9.34
N GLU A 44 13.46 1.52 -9.71
CA GLU A 44 13.53 2.67 -8.80
C GLU A 44 12.57 2.51 -7.63
N VAL A 45 11.32 2.10 -7.88
CA VAL A 45 10.34 1.85 -6.81
C VAL A 45 10.82 0.73 -5.88
N MET A 46 11.33 -0.38 -6.44
CA MET A 46 11.85 -1.49 -5.66
C MET A 46 13.08 -1.09 -4.82
N GLU A 47 13.97 -0.30 -5.40
CA GLU A 47 15.15 0.22 -4.71
C GLU A 47 14.76 1.12 -3.54
N ILE A 48 13.84 2.06 -3.74
CA ILE A 48 13.32 2.94 -2.69
C ILE A 48 12.71 2.12 -1.54
N LEU A 49 11.81 1.18 -1.85
CA LEU A 49 11.15 0.35 -0.82
C LEU A 49 12.17 -0.48 -0.02
N ARG A 50 13.18 -1.05 -0.70
CA ARG A 50 14.25 -1.82 -0.07
C ARG A 50 15.16 -0.96 0.80
N GLU A 51 15.58 0.21 0.32
CA GLU A 51 16.44 1.15 1.05
C GLU A 51 15.75 1.71 2.29
N ARG A 52 14.44 1.89 2.23
CA ARG A 52 13.61 2.31 3.38
C ARG A 52 13.25 1.15 4.31
N ASN A 53 13.68 -0.09 4.03
CA ASN A 53 13.28 -1.29 4.75
C ASN A 53 11.76 -1.39 4.91
N ALA A 54 11.01 -1.02 3.87
CA ALA A 54 9.55 -1.00 3.91
C ALA A 54 8.99 -2.39 4.20
N ARG A 55 8.00 -2.47 5.10
CA ARG A 55 7.14 -3.66 5.17
C ARG A 55 6.19 -3.61 3.99
N TYR A 56 6.34 -4.53 3.08
CA TYR A 56 5.64 -4.54 1.81
C TYR A 56 4.88 -5.85 1.62
N VAL A 57 3.60 -5.77 1.21
CA VAL A 57 2.78 -6.92 0.83
C VAL A 57 2.54 -6.92 -0.67
N LEU A 58 2.43 -8.11 -1.27
CA LEU A 58 2.09 -8.25 -2.69
C LEU A 58 0.64 -7.83 -2.94
N GLY A 59 0.43 -7.04 -4.00
CA GLY A 59 -0.88 -6.72 -4.54
C GLY A 59 -1.24 -7.59 -5.75
N ASN A 60 -2.38 -7.31 -6.37
CA ASN A 60 -2.82 -8.06 -7.53
C ASN A 60 -1.93 -7.83 -8.77
N HIS A 61 -1.31 -6.66 -8.90
CA HIS A 61 -0.39 -6.38 -10.00
C HIS A 61 0.93 -7.14 -9.85
N GLU A 62 1.45 -7.31 -8.63
CA GLU A 62 2.59 -8.20 -8.36
C GLU A 62 2.25 -9.65 -8.70
N HIS A 63 1.04 -10.13 -8.36
CA HIS A 63 0.61 -11.48 -8.70
C HIS A 63 0.54 -11.70 -10.21
N VAL A 64 0.04 -10.74 -10.99
CA VAL A 64 0.07 -10.80 -12.46
C VAL A 64 1.51 -10.79 -12.95
N MET A 65 2.37 -9.93 -12.40
CA MET A 65 3.77 -9.83 -12.76
C MET A 65 4.51 -11.15 -12.50
N LEU A 66 4.18 -11.86 -11.41
CA LEU A 66 4.86 -13.10 -11.00
C LEU A 66 4.30 -14.36 -11.67
N ASP A 67 3.08 -14.36 -12.18
CA ASP A 67 2.48 -15.52 -12.83
C ASP A 67 2.85 -15.66 -14.32
N HIS A 68 2.19 -16.59 -15.03
CA HIS A 68 2.44 -16.85 -16.47
C HIS A 68 2.15 -15.67 -17.39
N ARG A 69 1.30 -14.73 -16.97
CA ARG A 69 0.96 -13.53 -17.75
C ARG A 69 2.10 -12.53 -17.78
N GLY A 70 2.83 -12.40 -16.67
CA GLY A 70 3.91 -11.44 -16.49
C GLY A 70 5.28 -11.86 -17.04
N VAL A 71 5.44 -13.07 -17.62
CA VAL A 71 6.75 -13.60 -18.06
C VAL A 71 7.50 -12.59 -18.94
N ARG A 72 6.86 -12.06 -19.98
CA ARG A 72 7.50 -11.11 -20.91
C ARG A 72 7.95 -9.82 -20.22
N ALA A 73 7.19 -9.36 -19.23
CA ALA A 73 7.54 -8.15 -18.49
C ALA A 73 8.72 -8.38 -17.54
N ARG A 74 8.77 -9.55 -16.88
CA ARG A 74 9.89 -9.93 -16.00
C ARG A 74 11.21 -10.14 -16.73
N GLU A 75 11.13 -10.64 -17.97
CA GLU A 75 12.29 -10.93 -18.82
C GLU A 75 12.79 -9.70 -19.62
N ALA A 76 12.15 -8.55 -19.44
CA ALA A 76 12.58 -7.33 -20.11
C ALA A 76 13.98 -6.92 -19.63
N ALA A 77 14.84 -6.51 -20.59
CA ALA A 77 16.27 -6.27 -20.37
C ALA A 77 16.59 -5.21 -19.27
N HIS A 78 15.63 -4.34 -18.94
CA HIS A 78 15.80 -3.33 -17.91
C HIS A 78 15.52 -3.86 -16.49
N VAL A 79 14.86 -5.01 -16.33
CA VAL A 79 14.51 -5.56 -15.02
C VAL A 79 15.74 -6.14 -14.34
N LYS A 80 16.09 -5.59 -13.18
CA LYS A 80 17.19 -6.09 -12.35
C LYS A 80 16.75 -7.32 -11.56
N ALA A 81 17.51 -8.40 -11.65
CA ALA A 81 17.19 -9.68 -11.02
C ALA A 81 17.04 -9.57 -9.49
N GLU A 82 17.88 -8.75 -8.84
CA GLU A 82 17.82 -8.53 -7.39
C GLU A 82 16.54 -7.80 -6.96
N ASN A 83 16.02 -6.87 -7.77
CA ASN A 83 14.80 -6.13 -7.50
C ASN A 83 13.56 -7.02 -7.72
N LEU A 84 13.58 -7.85 -8.76
CA LEU A 84 12.55 -8.85 -8.99
C LEU A 84 12.51 -9.89 -7.87
N ALA A 85 13.69 -10.37 -7.41
CA ALA A 85 13.78 -11.30 -6.29
C ALA A 85 13.28 -10.67 -4.97
N TYR A 86 13.60 -9.40 -4.71
CA TYR A 86 13.08 -8.65 -3.57
C TYR A 86 11.54 -8.60 -3.61
N MET A 87 10.94 -8.19 -4.73
CA MET A 87 9.48 -8.20 -4.88
C MET A 87 8.90 -9.59 -4.66
N ALA A 88 9.44 -10.62 -5.31
CA ALA A 88 8.93 -11.99 -5.24
C ALA A 88 9.04 -12.62 -3.83
N SER A 89 9.92 -12.10 -2.97
CA SER A 89 10.07 -12.56 -1.58
C SER A 89 9.05 -11.95 -0.61
N GLN A 90 8.25 -10.98 -1.06
CA GLN A 90 7.31 -10.31 -0.16
C GLN A 90 6.07 -11.17 0.13
N PRO A 91 5.52 -11.09 1.35
CA PRO A 91 4.33 -11.85 1.72
C PRO A 91 3.04 -11.23 1.12
N ASN A 92 1.96 -12.02 1.13
CA ASN A 92 0.61 -11.51 0.82
C ASN A 92 -0.03 -10.76 1.99
N THR A 93 0.41 -11.05 3.20
CA THR A 93 -0.16 -10.49 4.43
C THR A 93 0.94 -10.33 5.47
N ILE A 94 0.88 -9.24 6.20
CA ILE A 94 1.74 -8.98 7.36
C ILE A 94 0.86 -8.86 8.58
N GLU A 95 1.17 -9.65 9.61
CA GLU A 95 0.62 -9.50 10.96
C GLU A 95 1.76 -9.21 11.93
N VAL A 96 1.63 -8.17 12.73
CA VAL A 96 2.66 -7.75 13.68
C VAL A 96 2.05 -7.10 14.91
N MET A 97 2.71 -7.29 16.06
CA MET A 97 2.39 -6.56 17.28
C MET A 97 3.21 -5.28 17.35
N VAL A 98 2.56 -4.14 17.53
CA VAL A 98 3.16 -2.81 17.63
C VAL A 98 2.56 -2.09 18.82
N ASP A 99 3.36 -1.65 19.77
CA ASP A 99 2.90 -0.98 20.99
C ASP A 99 1.76 -1.71 21.72
N GLY A 100 1.78 -3.06 21.70
CA GLY A 100 0.75 -3.90 22.29
C GLY A 100 -0.53 -4.02 21.49
N LYS A 101 -0.58 -3.47 20.27
CA LYS A 101 -1.71 -3.51 19.33
C LYS A 101 -1.38 -4.39 18.12
N LYS A 102 -2.36 -5.13 17.62
CA LYS A 102 -2.20 -5.99 16.44
C LYS A 102 -2.47 -5.20 15.17
N LEU A 103 -1.47 -5.13 14.30
CA LEU A 103 -1.57 -4.57 12.96
C LEU A 103 -1.64 -5.73 11.93
N LEU A 104 -2.64 -5.69 11.08
CA LEU A 104 -2.84 -6.57 9.93
C LEU A 104 -2.76 -5.73 8.66
N MET A 105 -1.88 -6.08 7.73
CA MET A 105 -1.79 -5.44 6.42
C MET A 105 -1.95 -6.47 5.30
N THR A 106 -2.79 -6.16 4.33
CA THR A 106 -2.99 -6.90 3.08
C THR A 106 -3.37 -5.93 1.98
N HIS A 107 -3.17 -6.31 0.70
CA HIS A 107 -3.47 -5.36 -0.38
C HIS A 107 -4.97 -5.11 -0.55
N ALA A 108 -5.77 -6.16 -0.61
CA ALA A 108 -7.23 -6.07 -0.73
C ALA A 108 -7.90 -6.41 0.61
N SER A 109 -9.13 -6.93 0.58
CA SER A 109 -9.83 -7.38 1.80
C SER A 109 -9.08 -8.52 2.51
N PRO A 110 -8.89 -8.46 3.82
CA PRO A 110 -8.35 -9.60 4.58
C PRO A 110 -9.18 -10.88 4.47
N ILE A 111 -10.46 -10.78 4.10
CA ILE A 111 -11.39 -11.91 3.93
C ILE A 111 -11.17 -12.61 2.59
N ALA A 112 -10.85 -11.84 1.55
CA ALA A 112 -10.50 -12.35 0.22
C ALA A 112 -9.30 -11.57 -0.32
N PRO A 113 -8.10 -11.90 0.16
CA PRO A 113 -6.87 -11.21 -0.20
C PRO A 113 -6.66 -11.17 -1.72
N ASN A 114 -6.20 -10.02 -2.20
CA ASN A 114 -5.84 -9.74 -3.59
C ASN A 114 -7.00 -9.62 -4.61
N THR A 115 -8.27 -9.79 -4.19
CA THR A 115 -9.38 -9.80 -5.15
C THR A 115 -10.57 -8.93 -4.76
N GLN A 116 -10.88 -8.78 -3.48
CA GLN A 116 -12.09 -8.09 -3.06
C GLN A 116 -11.84 -6.61 -2.80
N TYR A 117 -12.50 -5.78 -3.60
CA TYR A 117 -12.53 -4.33 -3.38
C TYR A 117 -13.32 -3.95 -2.13
N VAL A 118 -12.76 -3.05 -1.32
CA VAL A 118 -13.40 -2.51 -0.11
C VAL A 118 -13.50 -1.00 -0.24
N TYR A 119 -14.59 -0.57 -0.86
CA TYR A 119 -14.87 0.85 -1.06
C TYR A 119 -15.41 1.50 0.22
N PRO A 120 -15.17 2.80 0.43
CA PRO A 120 -15.83 3.56 1.50
C PRO A 120 -17.34 3.38 1.46
N GLY A 121 -17.91 2.97 2.61
CA GLY A 121 -19.36 2.73 2.72
C GLY A 121 -19.87 1.39 2.21
N SER A 122 -19.00 0.54 1.67
CA SER A 122 -19.40 -0.78 1.16
C SER A 122 -19.78 -1.74 2.30
N PRO A 123 -20.70 -2.70 2.05
CA PRO A 123 -21.14 -3.65 3.08
C PRO A 123 -20.01 -4.61 3.53
N GLU A 124 -18.97 -4.78 2.74
CA GLU A 124 -17.80 -5.61 3.05
C GLU A 124 -17.08 -5.14 4.31
N ILE A 125 -17.09 -3.82 4.57
CA ILE A 125 -16.48 -3.22 5.75
C ILE A 125 -17.03 -3.86 7.03
N LYS A 126 -18.34 -4.09 7.12
CA LYS A 126 -18.97 -4.66 8.31
C LYS A 126 -18.45 -6.07 8.65
N LYS A 127 -18.06 -6.84 7.64
CA LYS A 127 -17.53 -8.18 7.84
C LYS A 127 -16.16 -8.18 8.53
N MET A 128 -15.42 -7.08 8.41
CA MET A 128 -14.11 -6.93 9.05
C MET A 128 -14.21 -6.74 10.57
N ALA A 129 -15.39 -6.42 11.10
CA ALA A 129 -15.60 -6.30 12.55
C ALA A 129 -15.27 -7.59 13.34
N ALA A 130 -15.25 -8.75 12.68
CA ALA A 130 -14.89 -10.03 13.29
C ALA A 130 -13.37 -10.31 13.27
N ILE A 131 -12.57 -9.46 12.62
CA ILE A 131 -11.12 -9.65 12.53
C ILE A 131 -10.48 -9.16 13.83
N GLU A 132 -9.68 -10.04 14.44
CA GLU A 132 -8.95 -9.74 15.66
C GLU A 132 -7.67 -8.93 15.35
N ALA A 133 -7.86 -7.64 15.05
CA ALA A 133 -6.79 -6.67 14.85
C ALA A 133 -7.21 -5.32 15.44
N ASP A 134 -6.23 -4.48 15.76
CA ASP A 134 -6.44 -3.09 16.18
C ASP A 134 -6.32 -2.12 15.00
N PHE A 135 -5.45 -2.48 14.04
CA PHE A 135 -5.29 -1.76 12.78
C PHE A 135 -5.39 -2.75 11.62
N ILE A 136 -6.18 -2.41 10.61
CA ILE A 136 -6.26 -3.13 9.33
C ILE A 136 -5.88 -2.16 8.22
N ILE A 137 -4.79 -2.45 7.51
CA ILE A 137 -4.29 -1.61 6.41
C ILE A 137 -4.55 -2.33 5.10
N ILE A 138 -5.17 -1.62 4.16
CA ILE A 138 -5.49 -2.10 2.81
C ILE A 138 -5.17 -1.04 1.76
N GLY A 139 -5.17 -1.42 0.48
CA GLY A 139 -5.05 -0.57 -0.70
C GLY A 139 -6.13 -0.87 -1.74
N HIS A 140 -5.70 -1.17 -2.99
CA HIS A 140 -6.49 -1.74 -4.09
C HIS A 140 -7.57 -0.85 -4.69
N THR A 141 -8.28 -0.06 -3.89
CA THR A 141 -9.36 0.80 -4.40
C THR A 141 -8.88 2.16 -4.85
N HIS A 142 -7.66 2.55 -4.50
CA HIS A 142 -7.09 3.88 -4.67
C HIS A 142 -7.91 4.99 -3.97
N MET A 143 -8.75 4.61 -3.00
CA MET A 143 -9.65 5.54 -2.30
C MET A 143 -9.31 5.60 -0.82
N GLN A 144 -9.11 6.80 -0.31
CA GLN A 144 -8.83 7.01 1.12
C GLN A 144 -9.97 6.47 1.98
N LEU A 145 -9.60 5.76 3.04
CA LEU A 145 -10.53 5.23 4.03
C LEU A 145 -9.88 5.29 5.42
N ASN A 146 -10.60 5.85 6.37
CA ASN A 146 -10.29 5.79 7.79
C ASN A 146 -11.59 5.57 8.53
N GLN A 147 -11.84 4.33 8.97
CA GLN A 147 -13.09 3.96 9.59
C GLN A 147 -12.90 2.95 10.71
N ARG A 148 -13.49 3.23 11.90
CA ARG A 148 -13.56 2.24 12.97
C ARG A 148 -14.56 1.13 12.61
N VAL A 149 -14.12 -0.13 12.72
CA VAL A 149 -14.92 -1.33 12.42
C VAL A 149 -14.68 -2.36 13.53
N GLY A 150 -15.68 -2.56 14.39
CA GLY A 150 -15.45 -3.33 15.61
C GLY A 150 -14.36 -2.65 16.45
N ARG A 151 -13.34 -3.44 16.82
CA ARG A 151 -12.17 -2.88 17.52
C ARG A 151 -11.14 -2.26 16.58
N ALA A 152 -11.14 -2.68 15.32
CA ALA A 152 -10.12 -2.28 14.36
C ALA A 152 -10.35 -0.87 13.80
N LEU A 153 -9.25 -0.17 13.51
CA LEU A 153 -9.22 0.99 12.63
C LEU A 153 -8.83 0.50 11.23
N LEU A 154 -9.76 0.58 10.29
CA LEU A 154 -9.56 0.21 8.89
C LEU A 154 -9.03 1.42 8.13
N ILE A 155 -7.86 1.26 7.50
CA ILE A 155 -7.10 2.33 6.85
C ILE A 155 -6.80 1.94 5.41
N ASN A 156 -7.09 2.83 4.48
CA ASN A 156 -6.59 2.78 3.11
C ASN A 156 -5.95 4.15 2.80
N PRO A 157 -4.67 4.23 2.46
CA PRO A 157 -3.99 5.52 2.23
C PRO A 157 -4.43 6.23 0.95
N GLY A 158 -5.25 5.60 0.12
CA GLY A 158 -5.49 6.01 -1.25
C GLY A 158 -4.39 5.48 -2.17
N SER A 159 -4.08 6.20 -3.23
CA SER A 159 -3.01 5.80 -4.15
C SER A 159 -1.88 6.82 -4.18
N CYS A 160 -0.67 6.30 -4.04
CA CYS A 160 0.56 7.08 -4.15
C CYS A 160 0.96 7.33 -5.62
N GLY A 161 0.46 6.53 -6.58
CA GLY A 161 0.94 6.59 -7.97
C GLY A 161 -0.11 6.72 -9.06
N ASP A 162 -1.36 6.32 -8.80
CA ASP A 162 -2.47 6.30 -9.76
C ASP A 162 -3.78 6.78 -9.10
N PRO A 163 -4.00 8.09 -9.00
CA PRO A 163 -5.10 8.66 -8.22
C PRO A 163 -6.44 8.42 -8.90
N ARG A 164 -7.39 7.80 -8.18
CA ARG A 164 -8.75 7.51 -8.65
C ARG A 164 -9.85 8.06 -7.73
N ASP A 165 -9.48 8.64 -6.61
CA ASP A 165 -10.43 9.18 -5.65
C ASP A 165 -10.92 10.58 -6.07
N HIS A 166 -12.18 10.68 -6.51
CA HIS A 166 -12.76 11.99 -6.86
C HIS A 166 -13.09 12.83 -5.64
N ARG A 167 -13.12 12.25 -4.44
CA ARG A 167 -13.41 13.00 -3.20
C ARG A 167 -12.23 13.91 -2.83
N ASN A 168 -11.00 13.53 -3.23
CA ASN A 168 -9.80 14.36 -3.10
C ASN A 168 -9.35 14.97 -4.42
N SER A 169 -10.26 15.13 -5.41
CA SER A 169 -9.99 15.73 -6.72
C SER A 169 -8.92 14.98 -7.52
N HIS A 170 -8.84 13.66 -7.40
CA HIS A 170 -7.83 12.81 -8.03
C HIS A 170 -6.39 13.20 -7.67
N HIS A 171 -6.14 13.65 -6.45
CA HIS A 171 -4.79 13.85 -5.95
C HIS A 171 -4.17 12.50 -5.55
N LEU A 172 -2.85 12.42 -5.69
CA LEU A 172 -2.03 11.37 -5.09
C LEU A 172 -2.11 11.49 -3.56
N SER A 173 -1.96 10.39 -2.85
CA SER A 173 -2.08 10.43 -1.40
C SER A 173 -1.25 9.37 -0.68
N TYR A 174 -0.98 9.65 0.58
CA TYR A 174 -0.46 8.72 1.56
C TYR A 174 -1.12 8.96 2.91
N ALA A 175 -0.89 8.06 3.87
CA ALA A 175 -1.37 8.25 5.23
C ALA A 175 -0.22 8.13 6.25
N ILE A 176 -0.40 8.72 7.43
CA ILE A 176 0.45 8.51 8.60
C ILE A 176 -0.45 8.00 9.72
N LEU A 177 -0.08 6.87 10.32
CA LEU A 177 -0.72 6.30 11.51
C LEU A 177 0.17 6.52 12.72
N ASP A 178 -0.35 7.16 13.76
CA ASP A 178 0.26 7.17 15.10
C ASP A 178 -0.43 6.14 15.99
N THR A 179 0.30 5.06 16.34
CA THR A 179 -0.25 3.97 17.16
C THR A 179 -0.45 4.33 18.61
N ALA A 180 0.18 5.40 19.11
CA ALA A 180 0.01 5.86 20.49
C ALA A 180 -1.35 6.53 20.70
N THR A 181 -1.84 7.25 19.68
CA THR A 181 -3.10 8.02 19.72
C THR A 181 -4.23 7.41 18.88
N ASP A 182 -3.95 6.40 18.04
CA ASP A 182 -4.83 5.86 17.00
C ASP A 182 -5.22 6.93 15.94
N GLU A 183 -4.41 7.98 15.82
CA GLU A 183 -4.67 9.03 14.85
C GLU A 183 -4.15 8.64 13.47
N VAL A 184 -4.96 8.90 12.45
CA VAL A 184 -4.59 8.74 11.04
C VAL A 184 -4.74 10.07 10.34
N THR A 185 -3.66 10.55 9.75
CA THR A 185 -3.67 11.75 8.89
C THR A 185 -3.40 11.37 7.45
N PHE A 186 -4.04 12.06 6.52
CA PHE A 186 -3.80 11.92 5.08
C PHE A 186 -3.14 13.20 4.57
N ASP A 187 -2.27 13.04 3.58
CA ASP A 187 -1.76 14.15 2.80
C ASP A 187 -2.05 13.91 1.31
N ASP A 188 -2.66 14.91 0.69
CA ASP A 188 -2.99 14.91 -0.73
C ASP A 188 -1.99 15.80 -1.48
N PHE A 189 -1.47 15.30 -2.62
CA PHE A 189 -0.48 16.04 -3.38
C PHE A 189 -0.60 15.83 -4.89
N LEU A 190 -0.01 16.72 -5.64
CA LEU A 190 0.15 16.63 -7.10
C LEU A 190 1.63 16.61 -7.43
N LEU A 191 2.00 15.82 -8.44
CA LEU A 191 3.32 15.99 -9.04
C LEU A 191 3.36 17.37 -9.71
N SER A 192 4.33 18.18 -9.36
CA SER A 192 4.61 19.41 -10.11
C SER A 192 4.90 19.00 -11.55
N ASN A 193 4.18 19.57 -12.51
CA ASN A 193 4.56 19.44 -13.92
C ASN A 193 5.98 19.99 -14.05
N ALA A 194 6.93 19.10 -14.32
CA ALA A 194 8.31 19.47 -14.63
C ALA A 194 8.38 20.08 -16.03
#